data_aaf95512a6f1cfa0c771f5fa75dd893d
#
_entry.id   aaf95512a6f1cfa0c771f5fa75dd893d
#
_cell.length_a   1.000
_cell.length_b   1.000
_cell.length_c   1.000
_cell.angle_alpha   90.00
_cell.angle_beta   90.00
_cell.angle_gamma   90.00
#
_symmetry.space_group_name_H-M   'P 1'
#
loop_
_entity.id
_entity.type
_entity.pdbx_description
1 polymer ?
#
loop_
_entity_poly.entity_id
_entity_poly.type
_entity_poly.pdbx_seq_one_letter_code
_entity_poly.pdbx_strand_id
1 'polypeptide(L)'
;MLYPIQNWLLKTHPKMIQGLNGIISGGVSVKDFSAVTQISSVDSENILNNLLNNGIGNLKDDFYYFEDGDKLKIAMILLENGFPLDEISVVLDWRDFEGLTAEILSSKNFAVIKNMMLTKPRMEIDVVGIRLGIAILIDCKHWKRYNSSSLTSAVKKQIERTKHYVAKTEGSMAVPVIVTLYQDKIDFIDKVPIVPIFQFSSFIDEFYGNIEEMKTIEKD
;
A
#
# COMPACT_ATOMS: atom_id res chain seq x y z
N MET A 1 17.45 1.67 1.90
CA MET A 1 18.23 1.26 3.09
C MET A 1 17.46 0.09 3.69
N LEU A 2 17.90 -1.15 3.40
CA LEU A 2 17.25 -2.39 3.85
C LEU A 2 17.45 -2.52 5.36
N TYR A 3 16.37 -2.65 6.09
CA TYR A 3 16.35 -2.75 7.55
C TYR A 3 17.02 -4.05 8.04
N PRO A 4 17.70 -4.06 9.19
CA PRO A 4 18.31 -5.27 9.75
C PRO A 4 17.29 -6.25 10.35
N ILE A 5 16.13 -6.37 9.74
CA ILE A 5 14.99 -7.21 10.19
C ILE A 5 15.24 -8.71 9.93
N GLN A 6 16.23 -9.05 9.10
CA GLN A 6 16.39 -10.38 8.51
C GLN A 6 16.60 -11.54 9.50
N ASN A 7 17.18 -11.32 10.68
CA ASN A 7 17.59 -12.45 11.55
C ASN A 7 16.55 -12.92 12.56
N TRP A 8 15.56 -12.11 12.94
CA TRP A 8 14.56 -12.53 13.91
C TRP A 8 13.28 -13.09 13.27
N LEU A 9 12.89 -12.57 12.11
CA LEU A 9 11.76 -13.08 11.32
C LEU A 9 11.92 -14.57 10.98
N LEU A 10 13.12 -14.97 10.62
CA LEU A 10 13.44 -16.38 10.31
C LEU A 10 13.28 -17.33 11.52
N LYS A 11 13.42 -16.82 12.76
CA LYS A 11 13.25 -17.62 13.98
C LYS A 11 11.79 -17.76 14.43
N THR A 12 10.91 -16.85 13.97
CA THR A 12 9.50 -16.78 14.41
C THR A 12 8.50 -17.08 13.29
N HIS A 13 8.99 -17.64 12.21
CA HIS A 13 8.34 -17.85 10.92
C HIS A 13 6.83 -18.22 10.95
N PRO A 14 6.36 -19.33 11.50
CA PRO A 14 4.94 -19.68 11.44
C PRO A 14 4.08 -18.73 12.26
N LYS A 15 4.61 -18.22 13.36
CA LYS A 15 3.90 -17.31 14.28
C LYS A 15 3.72 -15.90 13.70
N MET A 16 4.62 -15.46 12.79
CA MET A 16 4.51 -14.12 12.19
C MET A 16 3.34 -13.99 11.21
N ILE A 17 3.10 -14.98 10.35
CA ILE A 17 1.91 -14.96 9.48
C ILE A 17 0.63 -14.94 10.34
N GLN A 18 0.59 -15.79 11.37
CA GLN A 18 -0.51 -15.80 12.33
C GLN A 18 -0.62 -14.46 13.09
N GLY A 19 0.53 -13.86 13.44
CA GLY A 19 0.63 -12.55 14.10
C GLY A 19 0.07 -11.40 13.28
N LEU A 20 0.09 -11.48 11.94
CA LEU A 20 -0.51 -10.46 11.06
C LEU A 20 -2.01 -10.24 11.35
N ASN A 21 -2.73 -11.24 11.87
CA ASN A 21 -4.13 -11.08 12.26
C ASN A 21 -4.31 -10.15 13.48
N GLY A 22 -3.28 -10.00 14.31
CA GLY A 22 -3.27 -9.10 15.46
C GLY A 22 -2.78 -7.68 15.14
N ILE A 23 -2.26 -7.43 13.92
CA ILE A 23 -1.89 -6.09 13.47
C ILE A 23 -3.15 -5.42 12.92
N ILE A 24 -3.74 -4.58 13.74
CA ILE A 24 -4.96 -3.82 13.43
C ILE A 24 -4.68 -2.34 13.64
N SER A 25 -5.32 -1.49 12.83
CA SER A 25 -5.24 -0.02 13.03
C SER A 25 -5.80 0.35 14.40
N GLY A 26 -5.04 1.12 15.17
CA GLY A 26 -5.37 1.45 16.55
C GLY A 26 -4.52 0.69 17.57
N GLY A 27 -4.94 0.69 18.82
CA GLY A 27 -4.20 0.09 19.93
C GLY A 27 -4.57 -1.36 20.19
N VAL A 28 -3.59 -2.23 20.40
CA VAL A 28 -3.75 -3.62 20.81
C VAL A 28 -2.87 -3.91 22.03
N SER A 29 -3.43 -4.55 23.07
CA SER A 29 -2.63 -5.06 24.19
C SER A 29 -2.00 -6.43 23.86
N VAL A 30 -0.97 -6.83 24.60
CA VAL A 30 -0.38 -8.18 24.48
C VAL A 30 -1.46 -9.26 24.67
N LYS A 31 -2.39 -9.04 25.59
CA LYS A 31 -3.50 -9.98 25.86
C LYS A 31 -4.44 -10.11 24.66
N ASP A 32 -4.85 -8.98 24.05
CA ASP A 32 -5.75 -8.98 22.91
C ASP A 32 -5.07 -9.56 21.68
N PHE A 33 -3.80 -9.19 21.45
CA PHE A 33 -2.96 -9.76 20.38
C PHE A 33 -2.87 -11.29 20.53
N SER A 34 -2.54 -11.79 21.72
CA SER A 34 -2.47 -13.22 22.04
C SER A 34 -3.83 -13.92 21.77
N ALA A 35 -4.94 -13.30 22.18
CA ALA A 35 -6.27 -13.86 21.98
C ALA A 35 -6.68 -13.95 20.51
N VAL A 36 -6.43 -12.90 19.72
CA VAL A 36 -6.77 -12.84 18.29
C VAL A 36 -5.89 -13.78 17.48
N THR A 37 -4.58 -13.79 17.77
CA THR A 37 -3.62 -14.57 17.00
C THR A 37 -3.47 -16.01 17.48
N GLN A 38 -3.98 -16.36 18.64
CA GLN A 38 -3.78 -17.66 19.30
C GLN A 38 -2.29 -18.00 19.54
N ILE A 39 -1.46 -16.98 19.65
CA ILE A 39 -0.02 -17.08 20.01
C ILE A 39 0.10 -16.92 21.53
N SER A 40 1.05 -17.60 22.16
CA SER A 40 1.30 -17.45 23.62
C SER A 40 1.59 -15.98 23.98
N SER A 41 1.24 -15.53 25.19
CA SER A 41 1.50 -14.15 25.62
C SER A 41 2.98 -13.79 25.56
N VAL A 42 3.88 -14.71 25.88
CA VAL A 42 5.33 -14.50 25.81
C VAL A 42 5.79 -14.29 24.36
N ASP A 43 5.34 -15.13 23.43
CA ASP A 43 5.66 -14.96 22.02
C ASP A 43 5.02 -13.70 21.44
N SER A 44 3.79 -13.37 21.85
CA SER A 44 3.07 -12.16 21.45
C SER A 44 3.84 -10.90 21.84
N GLU A 45 4.29 -10.81 23.08
CA GLU A 45 5.10 -9.70 23.56
C GLU A 45 6.44 -9.60 22.83
N ASN A 46 7.11 -10.74 22.58
CA ASN A 46 8.33 -10.77 21.78
C ASN A 46 8.11 -10.27 20.35
N ILE A 47 7.03 -10.68 19.69
CA ILE A 47 6.68 -10.22 18.34
C ILE A 47 6.44 -8.71 18.35
N LEU A 48 5.58 -8.21 19.23
CA LEU A 48 5.22 -6.79 19.32
C LEU A 48 6.44 -5.91 19.62
N ASN A 49 7.28 -6.30 20.58
CA ASN A 49 8.52 -5.58 20.89
C ASN A 49 9.52 -5.60 19.72
N ASN A 50 9.61 -6.70 18.99
CA ASN A 50 10.45 -6.77 17.81
C ASN A 50 9.95 -5.85 16.68
N LEU A 51 8.64 -5.73 16.49
CA LEU A 51 8.06 -4.78 15.52
C LEU A 51 8.43 -3.34 15.88
N LEU A 52 8.27 -2.95 17.15
CA LEU A 52 8.67 -1.61 17.64
C LEU A 52 10.14 -1.34 17.41
N ASN A 53 11.03 -2.29 17.75
CA ASN A 53 12.48 -2.14 17.58
C ASN A 53 12.88 -1.96 16.11
N ASN A 54 12.00 -2.35 15.18
CA ASN A 54 12.18 -2.20 13.74
C ASN A 54 11.36 -1.02 13.16
N GLY A 55 10.85 -0.13 14.02
CA GLY A 55 10.14 1.08 13.59
C GLY A 55 8.73 0.82 13.07
N ILE A 56 8.12 -0.30 13.43
CA ILE A 56 6.74 -0.64 13.06
C ILE A 56 5.85 -0.53 14.29
N GLY A 57 4.91 0.42 14.26
CA GLY A 57 4.04 0.73 15.37
C GLY A 57 4.67 1.62 16.45
N ASN A 58 3.89 1.93 17.47
CA ASN A 58 4.26 2.74 18.63
C ASN A 58 3.72 2.13 19.91
N LEU A 59 4.40 2.29 21.05
CA LEU A 59 3.92 1.86 22.36
C LEU A 59 3.50 3.09 23.19
N LYS A 60 2.26 3.05 23.69
CA LYS A 60 1.73 4.07 24.61
C LYS A 60 0.75 3.42 25.58
N ASP A 61 0.91 3.69 26.89
CA ASP A 61 0.02 3.21 27.95
C ASP A 61 -0.24 1.69 27.89
N ASP A 62 0.81 0.88 27.69
CA ASP A 62 0.80 -0.59 27.52
C ASP A 62 0.02 -1.10 26.29
N PHE A 63 -0.33 -0.21 25.34
CA PHE A 63 -0.93 -0.56 24.05
C PHE A 63 0.05 -0.31 22.89
N TYR A 64 0.11 -1.27 21.99
CA TYR A 64 0.84 -1.18 20.73
C TYR A 64 -0.10 -0.62 19.66
N TYR A 65 0.26 0.53 19.09
CA TYR A 65 -0.53 1.22 18.07
C TYR A 65 0.08 1.00 16.69
N PHE A 66 -0.75 0.59 15.74
CA PHE A 66 -0.37 0.38 14.35
C PHE A 66 -1.14 1.34 13.44
N GLU A 67 -0.48 1.79 12.38
CA GLU A 67 -1.08 2.62 11.34
C GLU A 67 -1.60 1.77 10.18
N ASP A 68 -2.47 2.37 9.35
CA ASP A 68 -2.87 1.76 8.09
C ASP A 68 -1.61 1.52 7.23
N GLY A 69 -1.41 0.30 6.76
CA GLY A 69 -0.24 -0.10 5.98
C GLY A 69 0.86 -0.81 6.77
N ASP A 70 0.93 -0.71 8.10
CA ASP A 70 1.96 -1.42 8.89
C ASP A 70 1.88 -2.93 8.71
N LYS A 71 0.67 -3.48 8.65
CA LYS A 71 0.43 -4.89 8.36
C LYS A 71 1.00 -5.30 6.99
N LEU A 72 0.80 -4.46 5.98
CA LEU A 72 1.34 -4.73 4.65
C LEU A 72 2.86 -4.56 4.59
N LYS A 73 3.45 -3.63 5.35
CA LYS A 73 4.92 -3.54 5.50
C LYS A 73 5.50 -4.86 6.02
N ILE A 74 4.89 -5.41 7.09
CA ILE A 74 5.31 -6.69 7.65
C ILE A 74 5.15 -7.80 6.60
N ALA A 75 4.03 -7.83 5.90
CA ALA A 75 3.76 -8.80 4.85
C ALA A 75 4.80 -8.74 3.72
N MET A 76 5.20 -7.54 3.28
CA MET A 76 6.25 -7.37 2.27
C MET A 76 7.60 -7.92 2.76
N ILE A 77 7.96 -7.61 4.01
CA ILE A 77 9.19 -8.16 4.61
C ILE A 77 9.15 -9.70 4.63
N LEU A 78 7.99 -10.29 4.96
CA LEU A 78 7.82 -11.73 4.92
C LEU A 78 8.01 -12.28 3.50
N LEU A 79 7.41 -11.65 2.49
CA LEU A 79 7.56 -12.05 1.08
C LEU A 79 9.03 -11.97 0.61
N GLU A 80 9.75 -10.89 0.95
CA GLU A 80 11.17 -10.74 0.65
C GLU A 80 12.05 -11.82 1.29
N ASN A 81 11.59 -12.39 2.41
CA ASN A 81 12.24 -13.50 3.09
C ASN A 81 11.75 -14.88 2.63
N GLY A 82 11.00 -14.96 1.53
CA GLY A 82 10.61 -16.21 0.88
C GLY A 82 9.36 -16.88 1.45
N PHE A 83 8.54 -16.15 2.19
CA PHE A 83 7.26 -16.69 2.71
C PHE A 83 6.22 -16.80 1.58
N PRO A 84 5.36 -17.83 1.61
CA PRO A 84 4.38 -18.04 0.55
C PRO A 84 3.37 -16.89 0.45
N LEU A 85 3.21 -16.34 -0.76
CA LEU A 85 2.29 -15.24 -1.03
C LEU A 85 0.83 -15.61 -0.74
N ASP A 86 0.43 -16.84 -1.02
CA ASP A 86 -0.92 -17.35 -0.79
C ASP A 86 -1.29 -17.35 0.70
N GLU A 87 -0.36 -17.71 1.60
CA GLU A 87 -0.59 -17.66 3.05
C GLU A 87 -0.71 -16.22 3.56
N ILE A 88 0.20 -15.33 3.11
CA ILE A 88 0.21 -13.91 3.52
C ILE A 88 -1.04 -13.18 3.01
N SER A 89 -1.45 -13.45 1.77
CA SER A 89 -2.57 -12.76 1.13
C SER A 89 -3.93 -12.97 1.80
N VAL A 90 -4.07 -14.06 2.56
CA VAL A 90 -5.32 -14.35 3.28
C VAL A 90 -5.57 -13.36 4.42
N VAL A 91 -4.50 -12.82 5.00
CA VAL A 91 -4.57 -11.95 6.18
C VAL A 91 -4.51 -10.46 5.87
N LEU A 92 -4.26 -10.09 4.60
CA LEU A 92 -4.23 -8.69 4.15
C LEU A 92 -5.60 -8.21 3.68
N ASP A 93 -5.92 -6.97 3.96
CA ASP A 93 -7.11 -6.30 3.44
C ASP A 93 -6.77 -5.10 2.53
N TRP A 94 -7.79 -4.50 1.92
CA TRP A 94 -7.63 -3.38 0.99
C TRP A 94 -7.14 -2.09 1.68
N ARG A 95 -7.47 -1.89 2.97
CA ARG A 95 -7.05 -0.69 3.73
C ARG A 95 -5.56 -0.70 4.02
N ASP A 96 -5.01 -1.89 4.30
CA ASP A 96 -3.56 -2.08 4.46
C ASP A 96 -2.84 -1.62 3.20
N PHE A 97 -3.40 -1.93 2.04
CA PHE A 97 -2.85 -1.63 0.74
C PHE A 97 -2.85 -0.13 0.41
N GLU A 98 -3.98 0.54 0.63
CA GLU A 98 -4.10 1.99 0.44
C GLU A 98 -3.22 2.75 1.44
N GLY A 99 -3.16 2.29 2.69
CA GLY A 99 -2.32 2.86 3.73
C GLY A 99 -0.84 2.86 3.36
N LEU A 100 -0.30 1.73 2.91
CA LEU A 100 1.09 1.64 2.49
C LEU A 100 1.38 2.48 1.23
N THR A 101 0.47 2.48 0.25
CA THR A 101 0.61 3.31 -0.95
C THR A 101 0.72 4.79 -0.59
N ALA A 102 -0.13 5.25 0.33
CA ALA A 102 -0.11 6.62 0.85
C ALA A 102 1.19 6.93 1.60
N GLU A 103 1.69 6.01 2.40
CA GLU A 103 2.92 6.18 3.17
C GLU A 103 4.15 6.25 2.26
N ILE A 104 4.25 5.40 1.23
CA ILE A 104 5.32 5.48 0.23
C ILE A 104 5.35 6.86 -0.43
N LEU A 105 4.21 7.39 -0.86
CA LEU A 105 4.13 8.74 -1.43
C LEU A 105 4.57 9.82 -0.43
N SER A 106 4.09 9.75 0.82
CA SER A 106 4.45 10.70 1.88
C SER A 106 5.97 10.70 2.14
N SER A 107 6.60 9.52 2.16
CA SER A 107 8.05 9.38 2.35
C SER A 107 8.88 9.98 1.21
N LYS A 108 8.26 10.15 0.02
CA LYS A 108 8.84 10.78 -1.18
C LYS A 108 8.45 12.26 -1.32
N ASN A 109 7.97 12.89 -0.23
CA ASN A 109 7.57 14.30 -0.15
C ASN A 109 6.39 14.68 -1.07
N PHE A 110 5.45 13.78 -1.32
CA PHE A 110 4.17 14.11 -1.89
C PHE A 110 3.19 14.56 -0.79
N ALA A 111 2.37 15.56 -1.07
CA ALA A 111 1.14 15.81 -0.31
C ALA A 111 0.13 14.73 -0.66
N VAL A 112 -0.42 14.01 0.33
CA VAL A 112 -1.25 12.83 0.10
C VAL A 112 -2.67 13.02 0.61
N ILE A 113 -3.64 12.60 -0.20
CA ILE A 113 -5.05 12.52 0.16
C ILE A 113 -5.52 11.08 -0.04
N LYS A 114 -6.11 10.46 0.98
CA LYS A 114 -6.74 9.12 0.90
C LYS A 114 -8.24 9.25 0.69
N ASN A 115 -8.84 8.31 -0.02
CA ASN A 115 -10.28 8.16 -0.21
C ASN A 115 -10.95 9.44 -0.72
N MET A 116 -10.34 10.06 -1.75
CA MET A 116 -10.86 11.29 -2.32
C MET A 116 -12.18 11.06 -3.07
N MET A 117 -13.24 11.73 -2.62
CA MET A 117 -14.56 11.64 -3.25
C MET A 117 -14.77 12.77 -4.25
N LEU A 118 -14.89 12.41 -5.52
CA LEU A 118 -15.37 13.31 -6.58
C LEU A 118 -16.90 13.29 -6.61
N THR A 119 -17.49 14.44 -6.83
CA THR A 119 -18.97 14.61 -6.95
C THR A 119 -19.36 14.87 -8.40
N LYS A 120 -20.53 14.36 -8.84
CA LYS A 120 -21.16 14.61 -10.16
C LYS A 120 -20.26 14.25 -11.35
N PRO A 121 -20.11 12.96 -11.69
CA PRO A 121 -20.64 11.80 -10.96
C PRO A 121 -19.84 11.49 -9.70
N ARG A 122 -20.43 10.72 -8.78
CA ARG A 122 -19.74 10.24 -7.59
C ARG A 122 -18.70 9.20 -7.98
N MET A 123 -17.44 9.48 -7.71
CA MET A 123 -16.30 8.60 -7.95
C MET A 123 -15.34 8.68 -6.78
N GLU A 124 -14.71 7.58 -6.44
CA GLU A 124 -13.69 7.51 -5.41
C GLU A 124 -12.33 7.27 -6.05
N ILE A 125 -11.31 7.96 -5.51
CA ILE A 125 -9.91 7.76 -5.83
C ILE A 125 -9.23 7.32 -4.54
N ASP A 126 -8.63 6.14 -4.54
CA ASP A 126 -8.12 5.52 -3.33
C ASP A 126 -6.99 6.36 -2.71
N VAL A 127 -5.99 6.76 -3.52
CA VAL A 127 -4.90 7.62 -3.07
C VAL A 127 -4.57 8.67 -4.14
N VAL A 128 -4.40 9.92 -3.72
CA VAL A 128 -3.90 11.02 -4.55
C VAL A 128 -2.61 11.54 -3.95
N GLY A 129 -1.54 11.55 -4.73
CA GLY A 129 -0.26 12.16 -4.37
C GLY A 129 -0.01 13.39 -5.20
N ILE A 130 0.33 14.55 -4.60
CA ILE A 130 0.57 15.81 -5.30
C ILE A 130 1.99 16.29 -4.99
N ARG A 131 2.77 16.55 -6.04
CA ARG A 131 4.11 17.15 -5.93
C ARG A 131 4.48 17.87 -7.20
N LEU A 132 5.13 19.03 -7.09
CA LEU A 132 5.61 19.88 -8.22
C LEU A 132 4.51 20.18 -9.26
N GLY A 133 3.27 20.40 -8.83
CA GLY A 133 2.14 20.70 -9.71
C GLY A 133 1.55 19.50 -10.45
N ILE A 134 2.08 18.29 -10.23
CA ILE A 134 1.60 17.05 -10.83
C ILE A 134 0.88 16.21 -9.77
N ALA A 135 -0.31 15.72 -10.11
CA ALA A 135 -1.07 14.80 -9.29
C ALA A 135 -0.93 13.36 -9.83
N ILE A 136 -0.62 12.42 -8.96
CA ILE A 136 -0.68 10.97 -9.25
C ILE A 136 -1.97 10.45 -8.64
N LEU A 137 -2.88 9.95 -9.47
CA LEU A 137 -4.15 9.38 -9.03
C LEU A 137 -4.07 7.87 -9.06
N ILE A 138 -4.19 7.24 -7.91
CA ILE A 138 -3.94 5.81 -7.74
C ILE A 138 -5.22 5.08 -7.42
N ASP A 139 -5.43 3.97 -8.12
CA ASP A 139 -6.45 2.97 -7.84
C ASP A 139 -5.73 1.69 -7.34
N CYS A 140 -5.99 1.28 -6.11
CA CYS A 140 -5.36 0.15 -5.45
C CYS A 140 -6.14 -1.14 -5.74
N LYS A 141 -5.48 -2.18 -6.28
CA LYS A 141 -6.12 -3.44 -6.65
C LYS A 141 -5.53 -4.64 -5.90
N HIS A 142 -6.25 -5.07 -4.89
CA HIS A 142 -5.94 -6.24 -4.08
C HIS A 142 -6.59 -7.52 -4.67
N TRP A 143 -6.32 -7.79 -5.95
CA TRP A 143 -6.88 -8.98 -6.61
C TRP A 143 -5.95 -10.19 -6.44
N LYS A 144 -6.47 -11.30 -5.96
CA LYS A 144 -5.74 -12.58 -5.90
C LYS A 144 -5.50 -13.19 -7.29
N ARG A 145 -6.38 -12.89 -8.23
CA ARG A 145 -6.27 -13.26 -9.65
C ARG A 145 -6.88 -12.15 -10.48
N TYR A 146 -6.20 -11.72 -11.50
CA TYR A 146 -6.73 -10.80 -12.49
C TYR A 146 -6.59 -11.40 -13.88
N ASN A 147 -7.49 -11.01 -14.76
CA ASN A 147 -7.39 -11.28 -16.19
C ASN A 147 -7.21 -9.96 -16.95
N SER A 148 -6.74 -10.06 -18.17
CA SER A 148 -6.48 -8.89 -19.02
C SER A 148 -7.71 -7.98 -19.17
N SER A 149 -8.94 -8.52 -19.20
CA SER A 149 -10.16 -7.72 -19.34
C SER A 149 -10.51 -6.92 -18.08
N SER A 150 -10.33 -7.49 -16.88
CA SER A 150 -10.56 -6.76 -15.63
C SER A 150 -9.55 -5.63 -15.43
N LEU A 151 -8.29 -5.86 -15.81
CA LEU A 151 -7.25 -4.86 -15.75
C LEU A 151 -7.51 -3.70 -16.73
N THR A 152 -7.85 -4.02 -17.98
CA THR A 152 -8.27 -3.02 -18.98
C THR A 152 -9.47 -2.20 -18.51
N SER A 153 -10.46 -2.84 -17.86
CA SER A 153 -11.60 -2.13 -17.28
C SER A 153 -11.21 -1.18 -16.14
N ALA A 154 -10.29 -1.60 -15.26
CA ALA A 154 -9.77 -0.76 -14.18
C ALA A 154 -9.03 0.46 -14.74
N VAL A 155 -8.16 0.27 -15.73
CA VAL A 155 -7.44 1.36 -16.41
C VAL A 155 -8.41 2.37 -17.02
N LYS A 156 -9.44 1.92 -17.77
CA LYS A 156 -10.45 2.83 -18.34
C LYS A 156 -11.15 3.66 -17.26
N LYS A 157 -11.57 3.01 -16.16
CA LYS A 157 -12.20 3.72 -15.04
C LYS A 157 -11.24 4.75 -14.40
N GLN A 158 -9.97 4.39 -14.24
CA GLN A 158 -8.98 5.29 -13.64
C GLN A 158 -8.68 6.50 -14.55
N ILE A 159 -8.63 6.31 -15.87
CA ILE A 159 -8.53 7.40 -16.83
C ILE A 159 -9.73 8.36 -16.68
N GLU A 160 -10.96 7.85 -16.60
CA GLU A 160 -12.16 8.69 -16.43
C GLU A 160 -12.18 9.44 -15.09
N ARG A 161 -11.74 8.82 -13.99
CA ARG A 161 -11.56 9.49 -12.70
C ARG A 161 -10.54 10.62 -12.79
N THR A 162 -9.42 10.39 -13.48
CA THR A 162 -8.36 11.38 -13.67
C THR A 162 -8.84 12.57 -14.51
N LYS A 163 -9.56 12.34 -15.59
CA LYS A 163 -10.19 13.42 -16.38
C LYS A 163 -11.14 14.25 -15.52
N HIS A 164 -11.93 13.59 -14.69
CA HIS A 164 -12.89 14.26 -13.80
C HIS A 164 -12.20 15.10 -12.72
N TYR A 165 -11.08 14.60 -12.17
CA TYR A 165 -10.25 15.32 -11.23
C TYR A 165 -9.68 16.59 -11.86
N VAL A 166 -9.04 16.47 -13.04
CA VAL A 166 -8.42 17.58 -13.76
C VAL A 166 -9.45 18.64 -14.17
N ALA A 167 -10.63 18.22 -14.63
CA ALA A 167 -11.71 19.16 -15.00
C ALA A 167 -12.15 20.08 -13.83
N LYS A 168 -11.96 19.64 -12.58
CA LYS A 168 -12.33 20.36 -11.35
C LYS A 168 -11.17 21.05 -10.65
N THR A 169 -9.94 20.81 -11.08
CA THR A 169 -8.73 21.33 -10.43
C THR A 169 -7.98 22.20 -11.46
N GLU A 170 -7.95 23.51 -11.26
CA GLU A 170 -7.30 24.42 -12.19
C GLU A 170 -5.77 24.21 -12.21
N GLY A 171 -5.19 24.26 -13.43
CA GLY A 171 -3.74 24.18 -13.65
C GLY A 171 -3.11 22.86 -13.26
N SER A 172 -3.90 21.79 -13.08
CA SER A 172 -3.36 20.49 -12.72
C SER A 172 -3.05 19.64 -13.94
N MET A 173 -1.87 19.04 -13.95
CA MET A 173 -1.53 17.85 -14.71
C MET A 173 -1.74 16.64 -13.80
N ALA A 174 -2.33 15.58 -14.31
CA ALA A 174 -2.54 14.36 -13.53
C ALA A 174 -2.18 13.09 -14.31
N VAL A 175 -1.64 12.10 -13.59
CA VAL A 175 -1.23 10.79 -14.12
C VAL A 175 -2.05 9.72 -13.44
N PRO A 176 -2.86 8.92 -14.18
CA PRO A 176 -3.54 7.74 -13.64
C PRO A 176 -2.54 6.62 -13.43
N VAL A 177 -2.63 5.94 -12.28
CA VAL A 177 -1.79 4.78 -11.92
C VAL A 177 -2.67 3.69 -11.31
N ILE A 178 -2.37 2.43 -11.62
CA ILE A 178 -2.94 1.27 -10.92
C ILE A 178 -1.82 0.66 -10.08
N VAL A 179 -2.05 0.48 -8.79
CA VAL A 179 -1.12 -0.27 -7.91
C VAL A 179 -1.71 -1.64 -7.60
N THR A 180 -0.91 -2.70 -7.76
CA THR A 180 -1.35 -4.09 -7.60
C THR A 180 -0.51 -4.83 -6.57
N LEU A 181 -1.08 -5.89 -5.94
CA LEU A 181 -0.34 -6.74 -4.99
C LEU A 181 0.38 -7.89 -5.71
N TYR A 182 -0.23 -8.49 -6.73
CA TYR A 182 0.16 -9.81 -7.26
C TYR A 182 0.83 -9.78 -8.64
N GLN A 183 1.26 -8.63 -9.12
CA GLN A 183 1.96 -8.53 -10.39
C GLN A 183 3.47 -8.64 -10.17
N ASP A 184 4.18 -9.35 -11.05
CA ASP A 184 5.62 -9.57 -10.91
C ASP A 184 6.46 -8.38 -11.37
N LYS A 185 5.94 -7.56 -12.28
CA LYS A 185 6.67 -6.42 -12.88
C LYS A 185 5.72 -5.29 -13.27
N ILE A 186 6.30 -4.11 -13.44
CA ILE A 186 5.60 -2.95 -14.01
C ILE A 186 5.16 -3.27 -15.44
N ASP A 187 3.92 -2.95 -15.77
CA ASP A 187 3.31 -3.09 -17.10
C ASP A 187 2.53 -1.82 -17.44
N PHE A 188 2.11 -1.66 -18.70
CA PHE A 188 1.37 -0.50 -19.17
C PHE A 188 0.16 -0.93 -20.02
N ILE A 189 -0.98 -0.32 -19.76
CA ILE A 189 -2.16 -0.39 -20.64
C ILE A 189 -2.59 1.03 -20.95
N ASP A 190 -2.71 1.38 -22.24
CA ASP A 190 -3.04 2.73 -22.71
C ASP A 190 -2.11 3.81 -22.09
N LYS A 191 -0.83 3.51 -21.92
CA LYS A 191 0.19 4.31 -21.23
C LYS A 191 -0.10 4.54 -19.73
N VAL A 192 -1.08 3.88 -19.13
CA VAL A 192 -1.32 3.89 -17.70
C VAL A 192 -0.42 2.85 -17.05
N PRO A 193 0.48 3.23 -16.14
CA PRO A 193 1.34 2.28 -15.45
C PRO A 193 0.54 1.41 -14.47
N ILE A 194 0.86 0.12 -14.47
CA ILE A 194 0.36 -0.89 -13.56
C ILE A 194 1.55 -1.35 -12.75
N VAL A 195 1.58 -0.97 -11.48
CA VAL A 195 2.80 -1.04 -10.67
C VAL A 195 2.57 -2.00 -9.49
N PRO A 196 3.38 -3.06 -9.38
CA PRO A 196 3.39 -3.87 -8.16
C PRO A 196 3.78 -3.04 -6.94
N ILE A 197 3.13 -3.25 -5.80
CA ILE A 197 3.39 -2.45 -4.59
C ILE A 197 4.86 -2.51 -4.14
N PHE A 198 5.52 -3.66 -4.29
CA PHE A 198 6.93 -3.82 -3.94
C PHE A 198 7.91 -3.06 -4.86
N GLN A 199 7.47 -2.64 -6.06
CA GLN A 199 8.21 -1.78 -6.97
C GLN A 199 7.75 -0.32 -6.92
N PHE A 200 6.70 -0.01 -6.16
CA PHE A 200 6.08 1.31 -6.18
C PHE A 200 7.01 2.41 -5.66
N SER A 201 7.82 2.14 -4.63
CA SER A 201 8.81 3.11 -4.15
C SER A 201 9.84 3.49 -5.23
N SER A 202 10.41 2.51 -5.93
CA SER A 202 11.35 2.75 -7.04
C SER A 202 10.68 3.44 -8.22
N PHE A 203 9.45 3.06 -8.55
CA PHE A 203 8.66 3.72 -9.58
C PHE A 203 8.46 5.21 -9.28
N ILE A 204 8.18 5.58 -8.04
CA ILE A 204 8.03 6.98 -7.63
C ILE A 204 9.35 7.75 -7.69
N ASP A 205 10.50 7.11 -7.39
CA ASP A 205 11.81 7.74 -7.52
C ASP A 205 12.13 8.12 -8.99
N GLU A 206 11.70 7.29 -9.93
CA GLU A 206 11.92 7.47 -11.37
C GLU A 206 10.78 8.20 -12.09
N PHE A 207 9.68 8.52 -11.38
CA PHE A 207 8.43 9.01 -11.94
C PHE A 207 8.59 10.21 -12.86
N TYR A 208 9.29 11.24 -12.41
CA TYR A 208 9.45 12.47 -13.20
C TYR A 208 10.34 12.28 -14.43
N GLY A 209 11.32 11.37 -14.38
CA GLY A 209 12.19 11.03 -15.52
C GLY A 209 11.46 10.29 -16.64
N ASN A 210 10.38 9.58 -16.30
CA ASN A 210 9.64 8.72 -17.23
C ASN A 210 8.24 9.25 -17.57
N ILE A 211 7.89 10.47 -17.16
CA ILE A 211 6.53 11.00 -17.28
C ILE A 211 6.02 11.08 -18.73
N GLU A 212 6.89 11.30 -19.71
CA GLU A 212 6.56 11.36 -21.13
C GLU A 212 6.09 10.02 -21.70
N GLU A 213 6.48 8.93 -21.08
CA GLU A 213 6.05 7.57 -21.45
C GLU A 213 4.66 7.24 -20.87
N MET A 214 4.24 8.00 -19.87
CA MET A 214 2.97 7.77 -19.16
C MET A 214 1.82 8.57 -19.77
N LYS A 215 0.61 8.14 -19.46
CA LYS A 215 -0.58 8.92 -19.80
C LYS A 215 -0.72 10.10 -18.86
N THR A 216 -0.55 11.29 -19.41
CA THR A 216 -0.85 12.56 -18.73
C THR A 216 -2.22 13.08 -19.15
N ILE A 217 -2.92 13.71 -18.23
CA ILE A 217 -4.21 14.35 -18.46
C ILE A 217 -4.12 15.77 -17.90
N GLU A 218 -4.38 16.74 -18.77
CA GLU A 218 -4.38 18.17 -18.46
C GLU A 218 -5.71 18.78 -18.84
N LYS A 219 -6.03 19.94 -18.28
CA LYS A 219 -7.18 20.72 -18.70
C LYS A 219 -6.82 21.47 -19.98
N ASP A 220 -7.63 21.28 -21.03
CA ASP A 220 -7.57 22.06 -22.27
C ASP A 220 -7.78 23.57 -22.02
#